data_14c93457aaa4d8db189ba2baf1e9c386
#
_entry.id   14c93457aaa4d8db189ba2baf1e9c386
#
_cell.length_a   1.000
_cell.length_b   1.000
_cell.length_c   1.000
_cell.angle_alpha   90.00
_cell.angle_beta   90.00
_cell.angle_gamma   90.00
#
_symmetry.space_group_name_H-M   'P 1'
#
loop_
_entity.id
_entity.type
_entity.pdbx_description
1 polymer ?
#
loop_
_entity_poly.entity_id
_entity_poly.type
_entity_poly.pdbx_seq_one_letter_code
_entity_poly.pdbx_strand_id
1 'polypeptide(L)'
;MNYQTLSDEQLITGLCSSKVAAFDEIYRRYWKILYSVAYNQLGTKEEAEDIVHNVFERIWNNRKNQKINSLKAYLIVSVRHFSINYIKSQITYLKFQE
;
A
#
# COMPACT_ATOMS: atom_id res chain seq x y z
N MET A 1 -11.94 13.98 17.41
CA MET A 1 -10.82 14.44 16.55
C MET A 1 -11.15 14.16 15.09
N ASN A 2 -10.96 15.15 14.23
CA ASN A 2 -11.25 14.96 12.80
C ASN A 2 -9.97 14.53 12.07
N TYR A 3 -9.86 13.24 11.76
CA TYR A 3 -8.69 12.67 11.09
C TYR A 3 -8.50 13.21 9.66
N GLN A 4 -9.56 13.71 9.04
CA GLN A 4 -9.46 14.26 7.68
C GLN A 4 -8.62 15.53 7.61
N THR A 5 -8.45 16.24 8.72
CA THR A 5 -7.66 17.48 8.78
C THR A 5 -6.22 17.25 9.22
N LEU A 6 -5.86 16.02 9.58
CA LEU A 6 -4.51 15.71 10.06
C LEU A 6 -3.51 15.66 8.89
N SER A 7 -2.27 16.07 9.19
CA SER A 7 -1.16 15.91 8.24
C SER A 7 -0.77 14.44 8.13
N ASP A 8 -0.02 14.11 7.08
CA ASP A 8 0.50 12.76 6.92
C ASP A 8 1.39 12.36 8.11
N GLU A 9 2.20 13.29 8.64
CA GLU A 9 3.04 13.00 9.81
C GLU A 9 2.19 12.64 11.03
N GLN A 10 1.09 13.36 11.23
CA GLN A 10 0.17 13.06 12.33
C GLN A 10 -0.51 11.71 12.14
N LEU A 11 -0.85 11.36 10.89
CA LEU A 11 -1.42 10.05 10.59
C LEU A 11 -0.42 8.92 10.83
N ILE A 12 0.84 9.13 10.49
CA ILE A 12 1.91 8.16 10.77
C ILE A 12 2.03 7.94 12.27
N THR A 13 2.00 9.00 13.06
CA THR A 13 2.05 8.89 14.52
C THR A 13 0.86 8.09 15.04
N GLY A 14 -0.35 8.38 14.54
CA GLY A 14 -1.55 7.64 14.92
C GLY A 14 -1.48 6.16 14.53
N LEU A 15 -0.93 5.87 13.35
CA LEU A 15 -0.73 4.50 12.88
C LEU A 15 0.21 3.74 13.82
N CYS A 16 1.34 4.35 14.19
CA CYS A 16 2.31 3.74 15.11
C CYS A 16 1.68 3.46 16.49
N SER A 17 0.70 4.26 16.89
CA SER A 17 -0.05 4.08 18.14
C SER A 17 -1.24 3.14 17.98
N SER A 18 -1.33 2.44 16.86
CA SER A 18 -2.40 1.48 16.58
C SER A 18 -3.80 2.10 16.54
N LYS A 19 -3.89 3.35 16.09
CA LYS A 19 -5.19 4.04 15.93
C LYS A 19 -5.81 3.63 14.61
N VAL A 20 -6.88 2.82 14.67
CA VAL A 20 -7.59 2.35 13.47
C VAL A 20 -8.10 3.52 12.65
N ALA A 21 -8.59 4.59 13.30
CA ALA A 21 -9.08 5.76 12.58
C ALA A 21 -7.99 6.46 11.75
N ALA A 22 -6.74 6.45 12.23
CA ALA A 22 -5.61 6.97 11.45
C ALA A 22 -5.34 6.09 10.22
N PHE A 23 -5.38 4.78 10.40
CA PHE A 23 -5.23 3.83 9.29
C PHE A 23 -6.34 4.00 8.25
N ASP A 24 -7.59 4.12 8.69
CA ASP A 24 -8.73 4.32 7.80
C ASP A 24 -8.58 5.59 6.98
N GLU A 25 -8.09 6.67 7.57
CA GLU A 25 -7.86 7.93 6.86
C GLU A 25 -6.72 7.80 5.84
N ILE A 26 -5.65 7.09 6.17
CA ILE A 26 -4.57 6.81 5.23
C ILE A 26 -5.11 6.02 4.04
N TYR A 27 -5.92 5.00 4.29
CA TYR A 27 -6.56 4.20 3.24
C TYR A 27 -7.43 5.08 2.34
N ARG A 28 -8.33 5.86 2.91
CA ARG A 28 -9.23 6.75 2.18
C ARG A 28 -8.47 7.74 1.31
N ARG A 29 -7.38 8.28 1.86
CA ARG A 29 -6.60 9.34 1.21
C ARG A 29 -5.79 8.83 0.02
N TYR A 30 -5.30 7.60 0.08
CA TYR A 30 -4.29 7.11 -0.85
C TYR A 30 -4.71 5.93 -1.74
N TRP A 31 -5.84 5.27 -1.46
CA TRP A 31 -6.13 4.04 -2.19
C TRP A 31 -6.28 4.25 -3.70
N LYS A 32 -6.85 5.37 -4.13
CA LYS A 32 -7.02 5.65 -5.57
C LYS A 32 -5.68 5.83 -6.29
N ILE A 33 -4.76 6.54 -5.65
CA ILE A 33 -3.42 6.77 -6.19
C ILE A 33 -2.70 5.44 -6.32
N LEU A 34 -2.74 4.62 -5.28
CA LEU A 34 -2.08 3.32 -5.28
C LEU A 34 -2.70 2.37 -6.29
N TYR A 35 -4.01 2.38 -6.38
CA TYR A 35 -4.73 1.58 -7.37
C TYR A 35 -4.29 1.96 -8.79
N SER A 36 -4.20 3.25 -9.09
CA SER A 36 -3.74 3.72 -10.40
C SER A 36 -2.34 3.24 -10.74
N VAL A 37 -1.43 3.30 -9.77
CA VAL A 37 -0.05 2.83 -9.96
C VAL A 37 -0.04 1.33 -10.24
N ALA A 38 -0.76 0.55 -9.45
CA ALA A 38 -0.85 -0.90 -9.61
C ALA A 38 -1.49 -1.27 -10.95
N TYR A 39 -2.59 -0.61 -11.29
CA TYR A 39 -3.29 -0.88 -12.55
C TYR A 39 -2.40 -0.61 -13.77
N ASN A 40 -1.65 0.50 -13.73
CA ASN A 40 -0.73 0.82 -14.83
C ASN A 40 0.35 -0.24 -15.02
N GLN A 41 0.75 -0.92 -13.95
CA GLN A 41 1.77 -1.96 -14.02
C GLN A 41 1.20 -3.33 -14.36
N LEU A 42 0.01 -3.65 -13.88
CA LEU A 42 -0.56 -5.01 -13.99
C LEU A 42 -1.61 -5.15 -15.10
N GLY A 43 -2.31 -4.07 -15.40
CA GLY A 43 -3.28 -4.05 -16.50
C GLY A 43 -4.64 -4.64 -16.21
N THR A 44 -4.88 -5.20 -15.01
CA THR A 44 -6.19 -5.73 -14.63
C THR A 44 -6.66 -5.14 -13.32
N LYS A 45 -7.96 -4.94 -13.21
CA LYS A 45 -8.59 -4.38 -12.02
C LYS A 45 -8.41 -5.29 -10.80
N GLU A 46 -8.66 -6.58 -10.96
CA GLU A 46 -8.62 -7.52 -9.84
C GLU A 46 -7.24 -7.62 -9.23
N GLU A 47 -6.21 -7.73 -10.08
CA GLU A 47 -4.82 -7.80 -9.61
C GLU A 47 -4.40 -6.50 -8.94
N ALA A 48 -4.80 -5.35 -9.50
CA ALA A 48 -4.49 -4.06 -8.91
C ALA A 48 -5.11 -3.90 -7.53
N GLU A 49 -6.37 -4.31 -7.35
CA GLU A 49 -7.04 -4.26 -6.06
C GLU A 49 -6.33 -5.15 -5.03
N ASP A 50 -5.94 -6.36 -5.43
CA ASP A 50 -5.23 -7.29 -4.54
C ASP A 50 -3.90 -6.70 -4.07
N ILE A 51 -3.15 -6.09 -4.97
CA ILE A 51 -1.86 -5.47 -4.62
C ILE A 51 -2.07 -4.33 -3.64
N VAL A 52 -3.07 -3.47 -3.86
CA VAL A 52 -3.35 -2.36 -2.95
C VAL A 52 -3.74 -2.88 -1.56
N HIS A 53 -4.57 -3.91 -1.49
CA HIS A 53 -4.93 -4.53 -0.21
C HIS A 53 -3.70 -5.09 0.50
N ASN A 54 -2.80 -5.73 -0.23
CA ASN A 54 -1.57 -6.28 0.35
C ASN A 54 -0.67 -5.19 0.91
N VAL A 55 -0.58 -4.03 0.24
CA VAL A 55 0.19 -2.89 0.73
C VAL A 55 -0.37 -2.39 2.06
N PHE A 56 -1.69 -2.18 2.13
CA PHE A 56 -2.31 -1.67 3.36
C PHE A 56 -2.26 -2.69 4.50
N GLU A 57 -2.43 -3.96 4.20
CA GLU A 57 -2.29 -5.02 5.20
C GLU A 57 -0.89 -5.02 5.79
N ARG A 58 0.13 -4.90 4.93
CA ARG A 58 1.52 -4.87 5.38
C ARG A 58 1.82 -3.64 6.23
N ILE A 59 1.34 -2.47 5.83
CA ILE A 59 1.60 -1.25 6.61
C ILE A 59 0.98 -1.35 8.01
N TRP A 60 -0.21 -1.94 8.11
CA TRP A 60 -0.83 -2.16 9.40
C TRP A 60 -0.06 -3.18 10.24
N ASN A 61 0.30 -4.30 9.65
CA ASN A 61 1.01 -5.37 10.37
C ASN A 61 2.38 -4.93 10.88
N ASN A 62 3.05 -4.04 10.15
CA ASN A 62 4.38 -3.54 10.51
C ASN A 62 4.35 -2.16 11.17
N ARG A 63 3.19 -1.67 11.57
CA ARG A 63 3.00 -0.29 12.00
C ARG A 63 3.91 0.18 13.13
N LYS A 64 4.36 -0.73 13.98
CA LYS A 64 5.22 -0.40 15.13
C LYS A 64 6.71 -0.44 14.80
N ASN A 65 7.08 -1.05 13.68
CA ASN A 65 8.48 -1.34 13.36
C ASN A 65 9.00 -0.60 12.14
N GLN A 66 8.20 0.25 11.52
CA GLN A 66 8.65 0.95 10.32
C GLN A 66 8.84 2.45 10.58
N LYS A 67 9.87 2.98 9.93
CA LYS A 67 10.10 4.42 9.89
C LYS A 67 9.63 4.93 8.54
N ILE A 68 8.63 5.80 8.56
CA ILE A 68 8.07 6.39 7.35
C ILE A 68 8.38 7.88 7.36
N ASN A 69 9.22 8.34 6.43
CA ASN A 69 9.57 9.76 6.31
C ASN A 69 8.56 10.50 5.44
N SER A 70 8.13 9.89 4.34
CA SER A 70 7.10 10.41 3.47
C SER A 70 6.08 9.32 3.23
N LEU A 71 4.85 9.54 3.72
CA LEU A 71 3.79 8.55 3.59
C LEU A 71 3.48 8.23 2.13
N LYS A 72 3.31 9.26 1.31
CA LYS A 72 3.02 9.08 -0.11
C LYS A 72 4.12 8.29 -0.83
N ALA A 73 5.38 8.68 -0.64
CA ALA A 73 6.50 8.02 -1.28
C ALA A 73 6.61 6.57 -0.82
N TYR A 74 6.45 6.33 0.49
CA TYR A 74 6.50 4.98 1.05
C TYR A 74 5.44 4.07 0.41
N LEU A 75 4.21 4.57 0.31
CA LEU A 75 3.10 3.78 -0.24
C LEU A 75 3.31 3.50 -1.73
N ILE A 76 3.76 4.48 -2.51
CA ILE A 76 4.00 4.31 -3.95
C ILE A 76 5.12 3.30 -4.19
N VAL A 77 6.22 3.39 -3.44
CA VAL A 77 7.32 2.43 -3.54
C VAL A 77 6.84 1.03 -3.18
N SER A 78 6.02 0.92 -2.13
CA SER A 78 5.46 -0.37 -1.70
C SER A 78 4.60 -1.01 -2.79
N VAL A 79 3.72 -0.23 -3.41
CA VAL A 79 2.87 -0.73 -4.51
C VAL A 79 3.72 -1.22 -5.67
N ARG A 80 4.73 -0.45 -6.06
CA ARG A 80 5.61 -0.84 -7.17
C ARG A 80 6.37 -2.13 -6.84
N HIS A 81 6.85 -2.23 -5.62
CA HIS A 81 7.57 -3.43 -5.15
C HIS A 81 6.67 -4.67 -5.20
N PHE A 82 5.46 -4.59 -4.66
CA PHE A 82 4.50 -5.70 -4.69
C PHE A 82 4.12 -6.05 -6.13
N SER A 83 3.92 -5.06 -6.99
CA SER A 83 3.55 -5.29 -8.39
C SER A 83 4.67 -6.00 -9.14
N ILE A 84 5.92 -5.56 -8.95
CA ILE A 84 7.08 -6.19 -9.60
C ILE A 84 7.24 -7.63 -9.12
N ASN A 85 7.09 -7.87 -7.83
CA ASN A 85 7.19 -9.23 -7.28
C ASN A 85 6.08 -10.13 -7.82
N TYR A 86 4.88 -9.60 -7.96
CA TYR A 86 3.78 -10.35 -8.56
C TYR A 86 4.09 -10.74 -10.00
N ILE A 87 4.58 -9.79 -10.81
CA ILE A 87 4.94 -10.05 -12.21
C ILE A 87 6.05 -11.11 -12.30
N LYS A 88 7.08 -11.01 -11.46
CA LYS A 88 8.16 -12.02 -11.41
C LYS A 88 7.64 -13.39 -11.05
N SER A 89 6.71 -13.45 -10.11
CA SER A 89 6.06 -14.70 -9.69
C SER A 89 5.32 -15.34 -10.86
N GLN A 90 4.59 -14.56 -11.64
CA GLN A 90 3.85 -15.05 -12.81
C GLN A 90 4.80 -15.57 -13.89
N ILE A 91 5.89 -14.88 -14.15
CA ILE A 91 6.90 -15.31 -15.13
C ILE A 91 7.51 -16.64 -14.69
N THR A 92 7.87 -16.77 -13.43
CA THR A 92 8.44 -18.01 -12.88
C THR A 92 7.45 -19.16 -13.02
N TYR A 93 6.19 -18.94 -12.68
CA TYR A 93 5.14 -19.94 -12.81
C TYR A 93 5.02 -20.42 -14.26
N LEU A 94 4.98 -19.50 -15.21
CA LEU A 94 4.88 -19.85 -16.62
C LEU A 94 6.07 -20.66 -17.11
N LYS A 95 7.27 -20.37 -16.63
CA LYS A 95 8.47 -21.15 -16.98
C LYS A 95 8.39 -22.58 -16.50
N PHE A 96 7.80 -22.83 -15.34
CA PHE A 96 7.63 -24.18 -14.82
C PHE A 96 6.55 -24.96 -15.54
N GLN A 97 5.65 -24.29 -16.24
CA GLN A 97 4.57 -24.93 -17.01
C GLN A 97 5.03 -25.42 -18.39
N GLU A 98 6.15 -24.93 -18.88
CA GLU A 98 6.73 -25.40 -20.15
C GLU A 98 7.44 -26.76 -19.93
#